data_c7a77f8372071ff004c16e0948eed4aa
#
_entry.id   c7a77f8372071ff004c16e0948eed4aa
#
_cell.length_a   1.000
_cell.length_b   1.000
_cell.length_c   1.000
_cell.angle_alpha   90.00
_cell.angle_beta   90.00
_cell.angle_gamma   90.00
#
_symmetry.space_group_name_H-M   'P 1'
#
loop_
_entity.id
_entity.type
_entity.pdbx_description
1 polymer ?
#
loop_
_entity_poly.entity_id
_entity_poly.type
_entity_poly.pdbx_seq_one_letter_code
_entity_poly.pdbx_strand_id
1 'polypeptide(L)'
;MNDREDFLHPRSRYYGEFTPENLAFNANLQEFAQKITYICSLETGGKISAEKAYKDIKALWKDLKSSKKNLGIGQKPPSNDEENPSQ
;
A
#
# COMPACT_ATOMS: atom_id res chain seq x y z
N MET A 1 -10.31 -18.64 -4.10
CA MET A 1 -10.08 -18.93 -3.95
C MET A 1 -9.75 -18.83 -3.77
N ASN A 2 -10.06 -18.58 -3.86
CA ASN A 2 -9.86 -18.72 -3.70
C ASN A 2 -9.51 -18.32 -3.34
N ASP A 3 -9.62 -18.03 -3.13
CA ASP A 3 -9.33 -17.95 -2.86
C ASP A 3 -8.67 -17.93 -2.63
N ARG A 4 -8.90 -17.87 -2.32
CA ARG A 4 -8.28 -18.22 -2.45
C ARG A 4 -7.91 -18.37 -3.18
N GLU A 5 -8.26 -18.54 -3.41
CA GLU A 5 -8.00 -18.88 -4.13
C GLU A 5 -7.75 -18.29 -4.57
N ASP A 6 -8.14 -17.94 -4.58
CA ASP A 6 -8.06 -17.51 -4.96
C ASP A 6 -7.38 -16.91 -4.69
N PHE A 7 -7.38 -16.89 -4.27
CA PHE A 7 -6.94 -16.65 -4.11
C PHE A 7 -6.25 -16.77 -4.43
N LEU A 8 -6.35 -17.04 -4.47
CA LEU A 8 -6.02 -17.36 -4.96
C LEU A 8 -5.82 -17.28 -5.89
N HIS A 9 -6.27 -17.16 -6.33
CA HIS A 9 -6.40 -17.20 -7.32
C HIS A 9 -6.04 -16.77 -8.08
N PRO A 10 -5.99 -16.63 -8.27
CA PRO A 10 -5.90 -16.16 -8.98
C PRO A 10 -5.54 -15.55 -9.47
N ARG A 11 -5.63 -15.58 -9.39
CA ARG A 11 -5.66 -15.00 -9.65
C ARG A 11 -5.47 -14.27 -9.70
N SER A 12 -5.20 -14.62 -9.40
CA SER A 12 -5.26 -14.00 -9.25
C SER A 12 -5.65 -13.14 -9.64
N ARG A 13 -5.41 -13.63 -9.11
CA ARG A 13 -6.26 -12.85 -9.88
C ARG A 13 -6.41 -11.42 -9.42
N TYR A 14 -6.22 -10.50 -10.28
CA TYR A 14 -6.25 -9.08 -9.98
C TYR A 14 -7.57 -8.51 -10.49
N TYR A 15 -8.37 -7.94 -9.60
CA TYR A 15 -9.68 -7.42 -9.97
C TYR A 15 -9.69 -5.94 -10.28
N GLY A 16 -8.59 -5.24 -10.02
CA GLY A 16 -8.51 -3.84 -10.37
C GLY A 16 -8.23 -3.66 -11.84
N GLU A 17 -8.25 -2.43 -12.26
CA GLU A 17 -7.93 -2.12 -13.65
C GLU A 17 -6.44 -2.26 -13.87
N PHE A 18 -6.09 -2.75 -15.05
CA PHE A 18 -4.70 -2.84 -15.44
C PHE A 18 -4.24 -1.53 -16.06
N THR A 19 -4.26 -0.47 -15.29
CA THR A 19 -3.72 0.78 -15.73
C THR A 19 -2.29 0.91 -15.23
N PRO A 20 -1.46 1.71 -15.94
CA PRO A 20 -0.11 1.95 -15.43
C PRO A 20 -0.10 2.49 -14.01
N GLU A 21 -1.07 3.32 -13.68
CA GLU A 21 -1.14 3.91 -12.34
C GLU A 21 -1.40 2.84 -11.28
N ASN A 22 -2.34 1.95 -11.57
CA ASN A 22 -2.66 0.89 -10.62
C ASN A 22 -1.50 -0.08 -10.46
N LEU A 23 -0.83 -0.40 -11.56
CA LEU A 23 0.32 -1.29 -11.47
C LEU A 23 1.47 -0.65 -10.72
N ALA A 24 1.69 0.64 -10.95
CA ALA A 24 2.73 1.36 -10.23
C ALA A 24 2.41 1.41 -8.73
N PHE A 25 1.16 1.67 -8.39
CA PHE A 25 0.79 1.72 -6.98
C PHE A 25 0.95 0.34 -6.35
N ASN A 26 0.59 -0.71 -7.07
CA ASN A 26 0.75 -2.06 -6.53
C ASN A 26 2.21 -2.35 -6.22
N ALA A 27 3.12 -1.93 -7.10
CA ALA A 27 4.55 -2.12 -6.84
C ALA A 27 4.98 -1.33 -5.61
N ASN A 28 4.48 -0.12 -5.45
CA ASN A 28 4.82 0.70 -4.28
C ASN A 28 4.27 0.06 -3.01
N LEU A 29 3.09 -0.51 -3.09
CA LEU A 29 2.48 -1.17 -1.94
C LEU A 29 3.30 -2.39 -1.53
N GLN A 30 3.78 -3.16 -2.50
CA GLN A 30 4.61 -4.32 -2.20
C GLN A 30 5.92 -3.91 -1.56
N GLU A 31 6.51 -2.84 -2.06
CA GLU A 31 7.75 -2.36 -1.47
C GLU A 31 7.51 -1.85 -0.06
N PHE A 32 6.38 -1.18 0.17
CA PHE A 32 6.00 -0.74 1.51
C PHE A 32 5.94 -1.94 2.45
N ALA A 33 5.28 -3.00 2.03
CA ALA A 33 5.15 -4.19 2.87
C ALA A 33 6.51 -4.80 3.20
N GLN A 34 7.40 -4.85 2.21
CA GLN A 34 8.73 -5.40 2.45
C GLN A 34 9.52 -4.55 3.43
N LYS A 35 9.42 -3.24 3.31
CA LYS A 35 10.14 -2.35 4.22
C LYS A 35 9.58 -2.43 5.63
N ILE A 36 8.27 -2.58 5.77
CA ILE A 36 7.67 -2.77 7.09
C ILE A 36 8.21 -4.05 7.73
N THR A 37 8.25 -5.12 6.97
CA THR A 37 8.78 -6.39 7.48
C THR A 37 10.22 -6.23 7.94
N TYR A 38 11.01 -5.53 7.15
CA TYR A 38 12.42 -5.31 7.50
C TYR A 38 12.55 -4.52 8.80
N ILE A 39 11.76 -3.44 8.93
CA ILE A 39 11.81 -2.64 10.16
C ILE A 39 11.38 -3.47 11.36
N CYS A 40 10.36 -4.29 11.21
CA CYS A 40 9.92 -5.16 12.30
C CYS A 40 11.05 -6.11 12.71
N SER A 41 11.77 -6.65 11.73
CA SER A 41 12.89 -7.53 12.03
C SER A 41 13.98 -6.82 12.80
N LEU A 42 14.29 -5.59 12.42
CA LEU A 42 15.31 -4.83 13.11
C LEU A 42 14.91 -4.56 14.56
N GLU A 43 13.66 -4.20 14.78
CA GLU A 43 13.19 -3.93 16.12
C GLU A 43 13.18 -5.21 16.97
N THR A 44 12.65 -6.30 16.41
CA THR A 44 12.62 -7.57 17.13
C THR A 44 14.02 -8.04 17.47
N GLY A 45 14.97 -7.82 16.57
CA GLY A 45 16.35 -8.21 16.78
C GLY A 45 17.16 -7.27 17.65
N GLY A 46 16.52 -6.20 18.15
CA GLY A 46 17.19 -5.26 19.03
C GLY A 46 18.10 -4.28 18.33
N LYS A 47 18.00 -4.17 17.02
CA LYS A 47 18.85 -3.25 16.26
C LYS A 47 18.37 -1.81 16.31
N ILE A 48 17.07 -1.63 16.44
CA ILE A 48 16.46 -0.31 16.60
C ILE A 48 15.44 -0.38 17.70
N SER A 49 15.13 0.77 18.27
CA SER A 49 14.13 0.83 19.33
C SER A 49 12.73 0.73 18.74
N ALA A 50 11.76 0.44 19.60
CA ALA A 50 10.36 0.43 19.18
C ALA A 50 9.93 1.81 18.69
N GLU A 51 10.41 2.85 19.34
CA GLU A 51 10.05 4.21 18.93
C GLU A 51 10.63 4.53 17.56
N LYS A 52 11.86 4.14 17.30
CA LYS A 52 12.47 4.33 16.00
C LYS A 52 11.69 3.57 14.93
N ALA A 53 11.33 2.32 15.23
CA ALA A 53 10.55 1.52 14.30
C ALA A 53 9.23 2.21 13.98
N TYR A 54 8.56 2.72 15.01
CA TYR A 54 7.28 3.40 14.80
C TYR A 54 7.45 4.62 13.88
N LYS A 55 8.49 5.42 14.15
CA LYS A 55 8.72 6.61 13.33
C LYS A 55 9.01 6.25 11.88
N ASP A 56 9.81 5.21 11.68
CA ASP A 56 10.16 4.78 10.32
C ASP A 56 8.92 4.28 9.58
N ILE A 57 8.07 3.51 10.26
CA ILE A 57 6.84 3.02 9.65
C ILE A 57 5.91 4.17 9.30
N LYS A 58 5.83 5.15 10.20
CA LYS A 58 5.00 6.32 9.95
C LYS A 58 5.48 7.08 8.70
N ALA A 59 6.79 7.21 8.53
CA ALA A 59 7.33 7.89 7.36
C ALA A 59 7.00 7.10 6.09
N LEU A 60 7.11 5.79 6.14
CA LEU A 60 6.75 4.96 4.99
C LEU A 60 5.28 5.09 4.65
N TRP A 61 4.44 5.18 5.67
CA TRP A 61 3.02 5.35 5.46
C TRP A 61 2.73 6.68 4.76
N LYS A 62 3.41 7.75 5.17
CA LYS A 62 3.24 9.05 4.52
C LYS A 62 3.65 8.99 3.05
N ASP A 63 4.74 8.29 2.77
CA ASP A 63 5.18 8.12 1.40
C ASP A 63 4.15 7.36 0.58
N LEU A 64 3.57 6.32 1.16
CA LEU A 64 2.55 5.53 0.47
C LEU A 64 1.32 6.38 0.19
N LYS A 65 0.91 7.19 1.16
CA LYS A 65 -0.23 8.09 0.96
C LYS A 65 0.04 9.06 -0.19
N SER A 66 1.24 9.63 -0.23
CA SER A 66 1.60 10.54 -1.31
C SER A 66 1.57 9.84 -2.65
N SER A 67 2.08 8.63 -2.70
CA SER A 67 2.07 7.85 -3.92
C SER A 67 0.65 7.61 -4.40
N LYS A 68 -0.23 7.22 -3.48
CA LYS A 68 -1.63 6.99 -3.82
C LYS A 68 -2.25 8.24 -4.44
N LYS A 69 -1.99 9.39 -3.80
CA LYS A 69 -2.56 10.64 -4.28
C LYS A 69 -1.97 11.04 -5.63
N ASN A 70 -0.65 10.94 -5.76
CA ASN A 70 0.01 11.37 -6.99
C ASN A 70 -0.37 10.51 -8.18
N LEU A 71 -0.66 9.24 -7.94
CA LEU A 71 -1.07 8.35 -9.01
C LEU A 71 -2.56 8.40 -9.27
N GLY A 72 -3.32 9.10 -8.44
CA GLY A 72 -4.75 9.23 -8.66
C GLY A 72 -5.55 8.00 -8.29
N ILE A 73 -4.98 7.14 -7.47
CA ILE A 73 -5.65 5.90 -7.10
C ILE A 73 -6.88 6.21 -6.26
N GLY A 74 -8.00 5.62 -6.65
CA GLY A 74 -9.22 5.77 -5.89
C GLY A 74 -9.95 7.06 -6.12
N GLN A 75 -9.47 7.90 -7.01
CA GLN A 75 -10.16 9.16 -7.30
C GLN A 75 -11.26 8.91 -8.29
N LYS A 76 -12.37 9.56 -8.05
CA LYS A 76 -13.52 9.40 -8.90
C LYS A 76 -13.56 10.48 -9.96
N PRO A 77 -14.31 10.24 -11.02
CA PRO A 77 -14.50 11.30 -12.02
C PRO A 77 -15.05 12.54 -11.37
N PRO A 78 -14.76 13.70 -11.94
CA PRO A 78 -15.19 14.96 -11.33
C PRO A 78 -16.67 15.07 -11.08
N SER A 79 -17.48 14.39 -11.80
CA SER A 79 -18.92 14.49 -11.65
C SER A 79 -19.41 14.00 -10.32
N ASN A 80 -18.60 13.39 -9.62
CA ASN A 80 -19.05 12.88 -8.36
C ASN A 80 -18.61 13.63 -7.20
N ASP A 81 -18.56 13.66 -6.79
CA ASP A 81 -18.33 13.89 -5.67
C ASP A 81 -17.69 13.93 -4.77
N GLU A 82 -17.58 13.99 -4.45
CA GLU A 82 -17.18 14.03 -3.70
C GLU A 82 -16.80 13.93 -2.88
N GLU A 83 -16.57 13.83 -2.39
CA GLU A 83 -16.29 13.63 -1.59
C GLU A 83 -15.80 13.42 -0.81
N ASN A 84 -15.67 13.11 -0.41
CA ASN A 84 -15.32 12.84 0.59
C ASN A 84 -14.27 12.93 1.07
N PRO A 85 -13.99 13.22 1.34
CA PRO A 85 -12.76 13.37 1.73
C PRO A 85 -12.19 12.63 2.69
N SER A 86 -12.38 12.23 2.99
CA SER A 86 -11.85 11.66 3.78
C SER A 86 -11.24 10.85 3.75
N GLN A 87 -11.24 10.61 3.39
CA GLN A 87 -10.67 9.90 3.48
C GLN A 87 -9.91 9.89 3.43
#